data_34e818ef60b1315243f1c31fc6275d1d
#
_entry.id   34e818ef60b1315243f1c31fc6275d1d
#
_cell.length_a   1.000
_cell.length_b   1.000
_cell.length_c   1.000
_cell.angle_alpha   90.00
_cell.angle_beta   90.00
_cell.angle_gamma   90.00
#
_symmetry.space_group_name_H-M   'P 1'
#
loop_
_entity.id
_entity.type
_entity.pdbx_description
1 polymer ?
#
loop_
_entity_poly.entity_id
_entity_poly.type
_entity_poly.pdbx_seq_one_letter_code
_entity_poly.pdbx_strand_id
1 'polypeptide(L)'
;MHEMMIHNRRAFIAGSLAAAGALALPGCATTGAFSFTEAIRRLLVLSSERAFLRLTSPGGYWDQQVAQIGLDRFFGRRGNVLGNVLTSALFKSRLEDVVADIAVDASYRAAPIVADTVRTIGWANAVDLIRGGPTAASSFLRQEMGERLVLAMLPEIGQAMRIAEDPLMGQLLSGLTGVDVQGVAQTFARQVDDVIWGEIGREEAAIRADPAATRDPVLIGVFGAGNAF
;
A
#
# COMPACT_ATOMS: atom_id res chain seq x y z
N MET A 1 47.19 6.53 82.90
CA MET A 1 45.69 6.39 82.83
C MET A 1 45.33 6.61 81.45
N HIS A 2 45.08 5.53 80.73
CA HIS A 2 44.76 5.48 79.31
C HIS A 2 43.29 5.03 79.20
N GLU A 3 42.42 5.90 78.83
CA GLU A 3 41.03 5.48 78.46
C GLU A 3 40.91 5.54 76.98
N MET A 4 40.69 4.38 76.44
CA MET A 4 40.59 4.08 75.05
C MET A 4 39.16 4.31 74.57
N MET A 5 38.93 5.34 73.77
CA MET A 5 37.62 5.65 73.09
C MET A 5 37.38 4.59 72.04
N ILE A 6 36.46 3.69 72.30
CA ILE A 6 35.96 2.73 71.35
C ILE A 6 34.93 3.46 70.44
N HIS A 7 35.32 3.90 69.27
CA HIS A 7 34.42 4.45 68.27
C HIS A 7 33.56 3.35 67.66
N ASN A 8 32.31 3.53 67.85
CA ASN A 8 31.21 2.63 67.49
C ASN A 8 31.07 2.49 65.98
N ARG A 9 31.69 1.46 65.41
CA ARG A 9 31.65 1.13 63.96
C ARG A 9 30.24 0.75 63.44
N ARG A 10 29.27 0.60 64.38
CA ARG A 10 27.91 0.18 64.01
C ARG A 10 27.02 1.34 63.54
N ALA A 11 27.38 2.60 63.85
CA ALA A 11 26.58 3.75 63.41
C ALA A 11 26.86 4.19 61.97
N PHE A 12 27.96 3.72 61.36
CA PHE A 12 28.35 4.09 60.00
C PHE A 12 27.67 3.24 58.93
N ILE A 13 27.22 2.04 59.28
CA ILE A 13 26.58 1.12 58.34
C ILE A 13 25.06 1.41 58.18
N ALA A 14 24.43 2.01 59.18
CA ALA A 14 22.98 2.33 59.09
C ALA A 14 22.69 3.59 58.28
N GLY A 15 23.65 4.47 58.06
CA GLY A 15 23.47 5.71 57.29
C GLY A 15 23.66 5.59 55.77
N SER A 16 24.30 4.47 55.33
CA SER A 16 24.63 4.30 53.92
C SER A 16 23.58 3.58 53.09
N LEU A 17 22.53 3.05 53.70
CA LEU A 17 21.47 2.31 53.02
C LEU A 17 20.24 3.19 52.65
N ALA A 18 20.17 4.40 53.15
CA ALA A 18 19.06 5.32 52.87
C ALA A 18 19.28 6.23 51.65
N ALA A 19 20.47 6.27 51.06
CA ALA A 19 20.80 7.11 49.92
C ALA A 19 20.79 6.37 48.56
N ALA A 20 20.58 5.04 48.54
CA ALA A 20 20.59 4.25 47.33
C ALA A 20 19.21 4.08 46.69
N GLY A 21 18.16 4.64 47.29
CA GLY A 21 16.75 4.49 46.83
C GLY A 21 16.23 5.61 45.93
N ALA A 22 17.04 6.64 45.60
CA ALA A 22 16.54 7.82 44.87
C ALA A 22 17.15 8.04 43.48
N LEU A 23 17.89 7.06 42.97
CA LEU A 23 18.25 7.02 41.55
C LEU A 23 17.34 6.02 40.80
N ALA A 24 16.03 6.11 41.03
CA ALA A 24 15.06 5.68 40.06
C ALA A 24 15.20 6.65 38.88
N LEU A 25 16.03 6.27 37.96
CA LEU A 25 16.19 6.91 36.67
C LEU A 25 14.79 7.08 36.04
N PRO A 26 14.33 8.29 35.74
CA PRO A 26 13.19 8.48 34.86
C PRO A 26 13.68 8.31 33.43
N GLY A 27 14.24 7.13 33.12
CA GLY A 27 14.85 6.85 31.83
C GLY A 27 14.19 5.72 31.06
N CYS A 28 13.18 5.06 31.64
CA CYS A 28 12.52 3.91 30.99
C CYS A 28 11.04 4.15 30.64
N ALA A 29 10.57 5.39 30.70
CA ALA A 29 9.18 5.70 30.31
C ALA A 29 9.02 6.09 28.84
N THR A 30 10.09 6.04 28.04
CA THR A 30 10.01 6.33 26.58
C THR A 30 10.21 5.09 25.70
N THR A 31 10.34 3.91 26.29
CA THR A 31 10.35 2.67 25.53
C THR A 31 8.92 2.19 25.34
N GLY A 32 8.29 2.63 24.24
CA GLY A 32 7.15 1.90 23.74
C GLY A 32 5.80 2.59 23.62
N ALA A 33 5.70 3.90 23.65
CA ALA A 33 4.57 4.52 23.00
C ALA A 33 4.79 4.40 21.49
N PHE A 34 4.51 3.22 20.93
CA PHE A 34 4.42 3.09 19.48
C PHE A 34 3.45 4.15 18.98
N SER A 35 3.95 5.11 18.22
CA SER A 35 3.09 6.12 17.64
C SER A 35 2.13 5.40 16.70
N PHE A 36 0.83 5.49 16.95
CA PHE A 36 -0.19 4.93 16.06
C PHE A 36 -0.05 5.47 14.64
N THR A 37 0.37 6.73 14.53
CA THR A 37 0.73 7.34 13.25
C THR A 37 1.85 6.59 12.55
N GLU A 38 2.90 6.22 13.27
CA GLU A 38 4.02 5.45 12.71
C GLU A 38 3.60 4.04 12.33
N ALA A 39 2.73 3.39 13.13
CA ALA A 39 2.20 2.08 12.79
C ALA A 39 1.37 2.10 11.50
N ILE A 40 0.50 3.09 11.32
CA ILE A 40 -0.28 3.24 10.08
C ILE A 40 0.64 3.53 8.88
N ARG A 41 1.65 4.40 9.06
CA ARG A 41 2.61 4.69 7.99
C ARG A 41 3.36 3.43 7.56
N ARG A 42 3.90 2.63 8.50
CA ARG A 42 4.58 1.36 8.21
C ARG A 42 3.67 0.34 7.57
N LEU A 43 2.45 0.21 8.07
CA LEU A 43 1.44 -0.67 7.48
C LEU A 43 1.22 -0.33 6.00
N LEU A 44 0.98 0.94 5.68
CA LEU A 44 0.72 1.36 4.30
C LEU A 44 1.97 1.30 3.41
N VAL A 45 3.15 1.63 3.93
CA VAL A 45 4.41 1.45 3.18
C VAL A 45 4.57 -0.02 2.79
N LEU A 46 4.48 -0.93 3.77
CA LEU A 46 4.68 -2.36 3.52
C LEU A 46 3.59 -2.95 2.62
N SER A 47 2.32 -2.56 2.83
CA SER A 47 1.21 -3.00 1.98
C SER A 47 1.39 -2.54 0.53
N SER A 48 1.79 -1.27 0.34
CA SER A 48 2.02 -0.71 -1.00
C SER A 48 3.23 -1.37 -1.67
N GLU A 49 4.34 -1.54 -0.97
CA GLU A 49 5.53 -2.21 -1.51
C GLU A 49 5.22 -3.62 -1.98
N ARG A 50 4.53 -4.43 -1.16
CA ARG A 50 4.14 -5.79 -1.52
C ARG A 50 3.17 -5.82 -2.69
N ALA A 51 2.18 -4.92 -2.70
CA ALA A 51 1.23 -4.79 -3.79
C ALA A 51 1.94 -4.45 -5.11
N PHE A 52 2.78 -3.43 -5.13
CA PHE A 52 3.49 -3.03 -6.34
C PHE A 52 4.52 -4.06 -6.80
N LEU A 53 5.23 -4.74 -5.90
CA LEU A 53 6.08 -5.87 -6.27
C LEU A 53 5.31 -6.95 -7.04
N ARG A 54 4.08 -7.25 -6.65
CA ARG A 54 3.22 -8.21 -7.33
C ARG A 54 2.69 -7.67 -8.66
N LEU A 55 2.19 -6.42 -8.66
CA LEU A 55 1.63 -5.76 -9.84
C LEU A 55 2.67 -5.55 -10.96
N THR A 56 3.95 -5.36 -10.60
CA THR A 56 5.03 -5.14 -11.56
C THR A 56 5.87 -6.38 -11.85
N SER A 57 5.50 -7.53 -11.28
CA SER A 57 6.20 -8.79 -11.54
C SER A 57 5.93 -9.26 -12.98
N PRO A 58 6.98 -9.61 -13.74
CA PRO A 58 6.81 -10.12 -15.10
C PRO A 58 5.97 -11.40 -15.13
N GLY A 59 5.06 -11.47 -16.07
CA GLY A 59 4.38 -12.71 -16.47
C GLY A 59 3.36 -13.24 -15.48
N GLY A 60 2.48 -12.39 -14.91
CA GLY A 60 1.57 -13.11 -14.07
C GLY A 60 0.35 -12.37 -13.52
N TYR A 61 0.54 -11.31 -12.78
CA TYR A 61 -0.60 -10.75 -12.05
C TYR A 61 -1.60 -10.04 -12.97
N TRP A 62 -1.12 -9.16 -13.83
CA TRP A 62 -1.98 -8.42 -14.74
C TRP A 62 -2.61 -9.31 -15.81
N ASP A 63 -1.91 -10.32 -16.30
CA ASP A 63 -2.49 -11.29 -17.26
C ASP A 63 -3.73 -11.96 -16.67
N GLN A 64 -3.64 -12.40 -15.41
CA GLN A 64 -4.76 -13.01 -14.72
C GLN A 64 -5.88 -11.99 -14.44
N GLN A 65 -5.54 -10.76 -14.02
CA GLN A 65 -6.52 -9.72 -13.73
C GLN A 65 -7.28 -9.27 -14.98
N VAL A 66 -6.58 -9.05 -16.09
CA VAL A 66 -7.19 -8.68 -17.38
C VAL A 66 -8.13 -9.77 -17.87
N ALA A 67 -7.72 -11.04 -17.78
CA ALA A 67 -8.56 -12.17 -18.15
C ALA A 67 -9.82 -12.30 -17.27
N GLN A 68 -9.68 -12.05 -15.95
CA GLN A 68 -10.81 -12.14 -15.01
C GLN A 68 -11.76 -10.95 -15.11
N ILE A 69 -11.24 -9.75 -15.23
CA ILE A 69 -12.02 -8.52 -15.31
C ILE A 69 -12.71 -8.43 -16.67
N GLY A 70 -12.04 -8.88 -17.72
CA GLY A 70 -12.47 -8.84 -19.10
C GLY A 70 -12.22 -7.48 -19.77
N LEU A 71 -11.88 -7.53 -21.04
CA LEU A 71 -11.56 -6.36 -21.86
C LEU A 71 -12.68 -5.30 -21.90
N ASP A 72 -13.93 -5.72 -21.78
CA ASP A 72 -15.09 -4.83 -21.78
C ASP A 72 -15.05 -3.79 -20.66
N ARG A 73 -14.48 -4.14 -19.50
CA ARG A 73 -14.35 -3.21 -18.38
C ARG A 73 -13.22 -2.21 -18.58
N PHE A 74 -12.14 -2.62 -19.23
CA PHE A 74 -11.04 -1.71 -19.55
C PHE A 74 -11.41 -0.70 -20.63
N PHE A 75 -12.23 -1.11 -21.61
CA PHE A 75 -12.62 -0.26 -22.74
C PHE A 75 -14.01 0.40 -22.58
N GLY A 76 -14.77 0.05 -21.54
CA GLY A 76 -16.10 0.57 -21.26
C GLY A 76 -17.21 -0.05 -22.11
N ARG A 77 -18.45 0.44 -21.94
CA ARG A 77 -19.66 -0.09 -22.62
C ARG A 77 -19.62 -0.06 -24.16
N ARG A 78 -18.66 0.64 -24.74
CA ARG A 78 -18.42 0.67 -26.19
C ARG A 78 -17.72 -0.59 -26.70
N GLY A 79 -17.35 -1.50 -25.78
CA GLY A 79 -16.84 -2.84 -26.08
C GLY A 79 -17.76 -3.72 -26.93
N ASN A 80 -19.04 -3.37 -27.13
CA ASN A 80 -19.89 -4.07 -28.10
C ASN A 80 -19.38 -3.95 -29.55
N VAL A 81 -18.60 -2.92 -29.86
CA VAL A 81 -17.87 -2.82 -31.14
C VAL A 81 -16.69 -3.80 -31.17
N LEU A 82 -16.08 -4.04 -29.99
CA LEU A 82 -15.03 -5.05 -29.82
C LEU A 82 -15.55 -6.47 -30.02
N GLY A 83 -16.79 -6.77 -29.64
CA GLY A 83 -17.41 -8.09 -29.83
C GLY A 83 -17.40 -8.58 -31.27
N ASN A 84 -17.46 -7.67 -32.24
CA ASN A 84 -17.38 -8.01 -33.67
C ASN A 84 -15.92 -8.16 -34.18
N VAL A 85 -14.95 -7.55 -33.48
CA VAL A 85 -13.51 -7.61 -33.83
C VAL A 85 -12.83 -8.77 -33.10
N LEU A 86 -13.29 -9.13 -31.92
CA LEU A 86 -12.74 -10.22 -31.07
C LEU A 86 -13.26 -11.61 -31.50
N THR A 87 -13.37 -11.87 -32.79
CA THR A 87 -13.93 -13.14 -33.31
C THR A 87 -12.99 -14.33 -33.16
N SER A 88 -11.69 -14.13 -32.90
CA SER A 88 -10.76 -15.22 -32.68
C SER A 88 -10.17 -15.21 -31.26
N ALA A 89 -10.03 -16.40 -30.67
CA ALA A 89 -9.42 -16.56 -29.35
C ALA A 89 -7.96 -16.05 -29.30
N LEU A 90 -7.23 -16.19 -30.40
CA LEU A 90 -5.87 -15.71 -30.54
C LEU A 90 -5.78 -14.18 -30.52
N PHE A 91 -6.72 -13.49 -31.16
CA PHE A 91 -6.77 -12.03 -31.16
C PHE A 91 -7.09 -11.50 -29.76
N LYS A 92 -8.04 -12.15 -29.09
CA LYS A 92 -8.42 -11.78 -27.71
C LYS A 92 -7.23 -11.92 -26.76
N SER A 93 -6.52 -13.07 -26.81
CA SER A 93 -5.34 -13.32 -25.96
C SER A 93 -4.24 -12.27 -26.19
N ARG A 94 -3.92 -11.96 -27.45
CA ARG A 94 -2.93 -10.93 -27.78
C ARG A 94 -3.32 -9.54 -27.24
N LEU A 95 -4.60 -9.22 -27.30
CA LEU A 95 -5.07 -7.93 -26.78
C LEU A 95 -5.03 -7.91 -25.25
N GLU A 96 -5.32 -9.03 -24.59
CA GLU A 96 -5.17 -9.19 -23.15
C GLU A 96 -3.71 -8.98 -22.72
N ASP A 97 -2.75 -9.53 -23.47
CA ASP A 97 -1.31 -9.33 -23.22
C ASP A 97 -0.92 -7.85 -23.31
N VAL A 98 -1.33 -7.16 -24.38
CA VAL A 98 -1.05 -5.72 -24.55
C VAL A 98 -1.69 -4.86 -23.45
N VAL A 99 -2.91 -5.19 -23.05
CA VAL A 99 -3.61 -4.51 -21.94
C VAL A 99 -2.89 -4.74 -20.62
N ALA A 100 -2.38 -5.96 -20.39
CA ALA A 100 -1.60 -6.29 -19.21
C ALA A 100 -0.28 -5.50 -19.16
N ASP A 101 0.45 -5.42 -20.26
CA ASP A 101 1.69 -4.64 -20.37
C ASP A 101 1.47 -3.16 -20.05
N ILE A 102 0.43 -2.54 -20.60
CA ILE A 102 0.07 -1.14 -20.31
C ILE A 102 -0.27 -0.98 -18.81
N ALA A 103 -0.94 -1.95 -18.21
CA ALA A 103 -1.29 -1.90 -16.79
C ALA A 103 -0.05 -2.08 -15.88
N VAL A 104 0.95 -2.87 -16.29
CA VAL A 104 2.26 -2.97 -15.62
C VAL A 104 2.96 -1.62 -15.64
N ASP A 105 3.06 -0.98 -16.80
CA ASP A 105 3.71 0.32 -16.94
C ASP A 105 3.01 1.40 -16.12
N ALA A 106 1.68 1.43 -16.13
CA ALA A 106 0.88 2.31 -15.29
C ALA A 106 1.14 2.06 -13.79
N SER A 107 1.33 0.80 -13.38
CA SER A 107 1.66 0.43 -11.99
C SER A 107 3.05 0.95 -11.58
N TYR A 108 4.05 0.90 -12.47
CA TYR A 108 5.36 1.51 -12.22
C TYR A 108 5.27 3.02 -12.01
N ARG A 109 4.38 3.71 -12.72
CA ARG A 109 4.13 5.15 -12.53
C ARG A 109 3.38 5.45 -11.23
N ALA A 110 2.45 4.59 -10.84
CA ALA A 110 1.65 4.75 -9.63
C ALA A 110 2.47 4.59 -8.35
N ALA A 111 3.41 3.64 -8.31
CA ALA A 111 4.14 3.26 -7.11
C ALA A 111 4.82 4.43 -6.37
N PRO A 112 5.62 5.30 -7.01
CA PRO A 112 6.26 6.42 -6.32
C PRO A 112 5.26 7.45 -5.81
N ILE A 113 4.11 7.62 -6.47
CA ILE A 113 3.08 8.60 -6.09
C ILE A 113 2.38 8.14 -4.80
N VAL A 114 2.04 6.86 -4.72
CA VAL A 114 1.47 6.27 -3.50
C VAL A 114 2.49 6.35 -2.36
N ALA A 115 3.73 5.94 -2.59
CA ALA A 115 4.80 5.98 -1.60
C ALA A 115 5.07 7.40 -1.07
N ASP A 116 5.05 8.42 -1.94
CA ASP A 116 5.23 9.81 -1.54
C ASP A 116 4.03 10.32 -0.72
N THR A 117 2.81 9.98 -1.13
CA THR A 117 1.61 10.35 -0.39
C THR A 117 1.61 9.73 1.00
N VAL A 118 1.96 8.46 1.16
CA VAL A 118 2.08 7.80 2.48
C VAL A 118 3.07 8.52 3.39
N ARG A 119 4.16 9.07 2.83
CA ARG A 119 5.17 9.80 3.61
C ARG A 119 4.72 11.19 4.03
N THR A 120 3.93 11.87 3.20
CA THR A 120 3.61 13.30 3.36
C THR A 120 2.25 13.58 3.97
N ILE A 121 1.32 12.61 3.90
CA ILE A 121 -0.05 12.78 4.41
C ILE A 121 -0.07 12.86 5.94
N GLY A 122 -0.96 13.71 6.46
CA GLY A 122 -1.25 13.81 7.90
C GLY A 122 -2.20 12.70 8.36
N TRP A 123 -1.91 12.08 9.49
CA TRP A 123 -2.70 10.97 10.06
C TRP A 123 -3.53 11.44 11.25
N ALA A 124 -4.50 12.33 11.04
CA ALA A 124 -5.30 12.92 12.12
C ALA A 124 -6.08 11.86 12.93
N ASN A 125 -6.49 10.77 12.30
CA ASN A 125 -7.35 9.73 12.89
C ASN A 125 -6.65 8.37 12.97
N ALA A 126 -5.37 8.31 13.31
CA ALA A 126 -4.59 7.08 13.32
C ALA A 126 -5.20 5.98 14.22
N VAL A 127 -5.79 6.34 15.36
CA VAL A 127 -6.46 5.40 16.27
C VAL A 127 -7.65 4.72 15.59
N ASP A 128 -8.47 5.50 14.88
CA ASP A 128 -9.65 4.97 14.19
C ASP A 128 -9.24 4.06 13.02
N LEU A 129 -8.14 4.40 12.35
CA LEU A 129 -7.59 3.55 11.28
C LEU A 129 -7.01 2.23 11.82
N ILE A 130 -6.43 2.24 13.03
CA ILE A 130 -5.94 1.00 13.66
C ILE A 130 -7.11 0.09 14.04
N ARG A 131 -8.15 0.65 14.64
CA ARG A 131 -9.35 -0.08 15.08
C ARG A 131 -10.32 -0.40 13.95
N GLY A 132 -10.11 0.19 12.80
CA GLY A 132 -10.95 0.04 11.62
C GLY A 132 -10.88 -1.37 11.02
N GLY A 133 -11.66 -1.58 9.96
CA GLY A 133 -11.70 -2.83 9.22
C GLY A 133 -10.36 -3.19 8.55
N PRO A 134 -10.31 -4.36 7.90
CA PRO A 134 -9.08 -4.92 7.36
C PRO A 134 -8.38 -4.05 6.30
N THR A 135 -9.10 -3.11 5.70
CA THR A 135 -8.59 -2.19 4.66
C THR A 135 -8.81 -0.71 5.02
N ALA A 136 -8.93 -0.40 6.31
CA ALA A 136 -9.29 0.96 6.76
C ALA A 136 -8.25 2.00 6.37
N ALA A 137 -6.97 1.68 6.48
CA ALA A 137 -5.89 2.61 6.18
C ALA A 137 -5.72 2.82 4.66
N SER A 138 -5.77 1.78 3.85
CA SER A 138 -5.72 1.90 2.38
C SER A 138 -6.95 2.60 1.82
N SER A 139 -8.13 2.34 2.36
CA SER A 139 -9.36 3.04 1.96
C SER A 139 -9.30 4.53 2.29
N PHE A 140 -8.78 4.90 3.46
CA PHE A 140 -8.55 6.29 3.83
C PHE A 140 -7.54 6.95 2.87
N LEU A 141 -6.40 6.30 2.63
CA LEU A 141 -5.38 6.85 1.73
C LEU A 141 -5.94 7.06 0.31
N ARG A 142 -6.71 6.11 -0.22
CA ARG A 142 -7.40 6.23 -1.50
C ARG A 142 -8.32 7.44 -1.55
N GLN A 143 -9.11 7.64 -0.50
CA GLN A 143 -10.03 8.76 -0.40
C GLN A 143 -9.29 10.11 -0.39
N GLU A 144 -8.20 10.21 0.36
CA GLU A 144 -7.37 11.43 0.43
C GLU A 144 -6.65 11.71 -0.90
N MET A 145 -6.26 10.67 -1.62
CA MET A 145 -5.65 10.82 -2.94
C MET A 145 -6.66 11.20 -4.03
N GLY A 146 -7.92 10.82 -3.87
CA GLY A 146 -8.96 11.07 -4.87
C GLY A 146 -8.56 10.56 -6.25
N GLU A 147 -8.70 11.39 -7.29
CA GLU A 147 -8.34 11.02 -8.67
C GLU A 147 -6.85 11.26 -9.02
N ARG A 148 -6.01 11.64 -8.07
CA ARG A 148 -4.60 11.99 -8.36
C ARG A 148 -3.83 10.85 -9.03
N LEU A 149 -4.10 9.61 -8.62
CA LEU A 149 -3.44 8.44 -9.19
C LEU A 149 -3.90 8.20 -10.63
N VAL A 150 -5.20 8.27 -10.88
CA VAL A 150 -5.78 8.17 -12.23
C VAL A 150 -5.18 9.22 -13.15
N LEU A 151 -5.16 10.49 -12.72
CA LEU A 151 -4.62 11.60 -13.50
C LEU A 151 -3.12 11.44 -13.81
N ALA A 152 -2.36 10.88 -12.89
CA ALA A 152 -0.93 10.64 -13.07
C ALA A 152 -0.63 9.50 -14.07
N MET A 153 -1.49 8.50 -14.17
CA MET A 153 -1.35 7.38 -15.11
C MET A 153 -1.85 7.73 -16.53
N LEU A 154 -2.78 8.68 -16.66
CA LEU A 154 -3.42 9.01 -17.95
C LEU A 154 -2.45 9.32 -19.10
N PRO A 155 -1.38 10.13 -18.93
CA PRO A 155 -0.45 10.43 -20.00
C PRO A 155 0.24 9.17 -20.54
N GLU A 156 0.66 8.26 -19.68
CA GLU A 156 1.33 7.01 -20.03
C GLU A 156 0.39 6.08 -20.79
N ILE A 157 -0.79 5.83 -20.22
CA ILE A 157 -1.82 4.99 -20.84
C ILE A 157 -2.24 5.56 -22.19
N GLY A 158 -2.48 6.86 -22.28
CA GLY A 158 -2.86 7.51 -23.54
C GLY A 158 -1.73 7.49 -24.58
N GLN A 159 -0.47 7.53 -24.16
CA GLN A 159 0.69 7.39 -25.04
C GLN A 159 0.85 5.94 -25.48
N ALA A 160 0.79 4.97 -24.56
CA ALA A 160 0.87 3.56 -24.88
C ALA A 160 -0.24 3.13 -25.87
N MET A 161 -1.46 3.60 -25.69
CA MET A 161 -2.57 3.35 -26.64
C MET A 161 -2.32 3.96 -28.02
N ARG A 162 -1.58 5.06 -28.14
CA ARG A 162 -1.26 5.70 -29.43
C ARG A 162 -0.03 5.12 -30.12
N ILE A 163 0.94 4.67 -29.34
CA ILE A 163 2.24 4.20 -29.80
C ILE A 163 2.25 2.68 -29.91
N ALA A 164 1.16 2.00 -29.50
CA ALA A 164 1.11 0.57 -29.65
C ALA A 164 1.48 0.21 -31.10
N GLU A 165 2.77 -0.07 -31.30
CA GLU A 165 3.33 -0.61 -32.56
C GLU A 165 2.71 -1.97 -32.90
N ASP A 166 1.88 -2.48 -31.97
CA ASP A 166 1.14 -3.70 -32.23
C ASP A 166 0.05 -3.40 -33.27
N PRO A 167 0.11 -4.09 -34.42
CA PRO A 167 -0.90 -3.94 -35.49
C PRO A 167 -2.33 -4.17 -35.01
N LEU A 168 -2.51 -4.93 -33.92
CA LEU A 168 -3.80 -5.23 -33.32
C LEU A 168 -4.40 -4.01 -32.64
N MET A 169 -3.60 -3.25 -31.90
CA MET A 169 -4.07 -2.01 -31.27
C MET A 169 -4.40 -0.96 -32.34
N GLY A 170 -3.61 -0.88 -33.41
CA GLY A 170 -3.90 -0.03 -34.57
C GLY A 170 -5.22 -0.40 -35.27
N GLN A 171 -5.51 -1.69 -35.44
CA GLN A 171 -6.79 -2.18 -35.99
C GLN A 171 -7.95 -1.89 -35.05
N LEU A 172 -7.76 -2.05 -33.76
CA LEU A 172 -8.74 -1.68 -32.74
C LEU A 172 -9.08 -0.21 -32.80
N LEU A 173 -8.06 0.65 -32.76
CA LEU A 173 -8.23 2.11 -32.83
C LEU A 173 -8.82 2.55 -34.18
N SER A 174 -8.47 1.92 -35.30
CA SER A 174 -9.03 2.21 -36.60
C SER A 174 -10.49 1.72 -36.75
N GLY A 175 -10.85 0.60 -36.14
CA GLY A 175 -12.23 0.12 -36.06
C GLY A 175 -13.11 0.97 -35.12
N LEU A 176 -12.48 1.78 -34.28
CA LEU A 176 -13.10 2.72 -33.37
C LEU A 176 -13.19 4.13 -33.97
N THR A 177 -13.25 4.30 -35.32
CA THR A 177 -13.43 5.61 -35.94
C THR A 177 -14.62 6.33 -35.34
N GLY A 178 -14.37 7.49 -34.70
CA GLY A 178 -15.39 8.25 -33.95
C GLY A 178 -15.45 7.94 -32.44
N VAL A 179 -14.55 7.10 -31.91
CA VAL A 179 -14.46 6.83 -30.47
C VAL A 179 -13.57 7.88 -29.79
N ASP A 180 -14.04 8.34 -28.64
CA ASP A 180 -13.29 9.19 -27.72
C ASP A 180 -12.15 8.37 -27.06
N VAL A 181 -10.94 8.41 -27.67
CA VAL A 181 -9.75 7.71 -27.17
C VAL A 181 -9.40 8.19 -25.75
N GLN A 182 -9.64 9.47 -25.44
CA GLN A 182 -9.39 10.02 -24.11
C GLN A 182 -10.32 9.41 -23.07
N GLY A 183 -11.61 9.24 -23.39
CA GLY A 183 -12.57 8.58 -22.51
C GLY A 183 -12.25 7.10 -22.30
N VAL A 184 -11.71 6.42 -23.31
CA VAL A 184 -11.22 5.03 -23.18
C VAL A 184 -10.00 4.98 -22.25
N ALA A 185 -9.01 5.84 -22.46
CA ALA A 185 -7.81 5.91 -21.58
C ALA A 185 -8.20 6.22 -20.13
N GLN A 186 -9.17 7.09 -19.92
CA GLN A 186 -9.68 7.42 -18.60
C GLN A 186 -10.39 6.22 -17.93
N THR A 187 -11.19 5.48 -18.69
CA THR A 187 -11.85 4.26 -18.19
C THR A 187 -10.81 3.21 -17.81
N PHE A 188 -9.80 3.03 -18.65
CA PHE A 188 -8.68 2.12 -18.41
C PHE A 188 -7.91 2.52 -17.14
N ALA A 189 -7.54 3.80 -17.01
CA ALA A 189 -6.82 4.30 -15.83
C ALA A 189 -7.59 4.07 -14.52
N ARG A 190 -8.91 4.25 -14.54
CA ARG A 190 -9.76 3.94 -13.37
C ARG A 190 -9.78 2.46 -13.04
N GLN A 191 -9.80 1.59 -14.04
CA GLN A 191 -9.77 0.15 -13.83
C GLN A 191 -8.44 -0.30 -13.24
N VAL A 192 -7.32 0.28 -13.69
CA VAL A 192 -5.99 0.04 -13.11
C VAL A 192 -5.94 0.57 -11.67
N ASP A 193 -6.47 1.76 -11.40
CA ASP A 193 -6.56 2.34 -10.06
C ASP A 193 -7.33 1.40 -9.10
N ASP A 194 -8.48 0.88 -9.52
CA ASP A 194 -9.28 -0.04 -8.72
C ASP A 194 -8.51 -1.31 -8.37
N VAL A 195 -7.76 -1.87 -9.30
CA VAL A 195 -6.93 -3.06 -9.08
C VAL A 195 -5.77 -2.75 -8.13
N ILE A 196 -5.07 -1.63 -8.30
CA ILE A 196 -3.98 -1.20 -7.43
C ILE A 196 -4.49 -1.07 -5.99
N TRP A 197 -5.58 -0.36 -5.76
CA TRP A 197 -6.14 -0.18 -4.42
C TRP A 197 -6.68 -1.47 -3.83
N GLY A 198 -7.26 -2.34 -4.65
CA GLY A 198 -7.67 -3.68 -4.24
C GLY A 198 -6.50 -4.53 -3.76
N GLU A 199 -5.35 -4.43 -4.42
CA GLU A 199 -4.15 -5.17 -4.05
C GLU A 199 -3.50 -4.61 -2.78
N ILE A 200 -3.38 -3.27 -2.66
CA ILE A 200 -2.89 -2.62 -1.44
C ILE A 200 -3.78 -2.99 -0.24
N GLY A 201 -5.10 -2.97 -0.41
CA GLY A 201 -6.04 -3.37 0.65
C GLY A 201 -5.92 -4.85 1.04
N ARG A 202 -5.66 -5.73 0.08
CA ARG A 202 -5.43 -7.17 0.36
C ARG A 202 -4.16 -7.37 1.19
N GLU A 203 -3.07 -6.68 0.84
CA GLU A 203 -1.83 -6.75 1.61
C GLU A 203 -1.98 -6.13 3.00
N GLU A 204 -2.73 -5.03 3.15
CA GLU A 204 -3.09 -4.48 4.45
C GLU A 204 -3.84 -5.50 5.30
N ALA A 205 -4.87 -6.12 4.75
CA ALA A 205 -5.66 -7.14 5.45
C ALA A 205 -4.80 -8.34 5.88
N ALA A 206 -3.88 -8.79 5.03
CA ALA A 206 -2.96 -9.88 5.35
C ALA A 206 -2.01 -9.52 6.50
N ILE A 207 -1.46 -8.30 6.51
CA ILE A 207 -0.59 -7.81 7.59
C ILE A 207 -1.36 -7.70 8.90
N ARG A 208 -2.59 -7.21 8.87
CA ARG A 208 -3.45 -7.12 10.08
C ARG A 208 -3.81 -8.49 10.64
N ALA A 209 -4.03 -9.48 9.77
CA ALA A 209 -4.35 -10.84 10.16
C ALA A 209 -3.14 -11.57 10.77
N ASP A 210 -1.95 -11.34 10.24
CA ASP A 210 -0.69 -11.92 10.73
C ASP A 210 0.43 -10.88 10.75
N PRO A 211 0.42 -9.96 11.74
CA PRO A 211 1.47 -8.96 11.87
C PRO A 211 2.84 -9.57 12.20
N ALA A 212 2.89 -10.76 12.78
CA ALA A 212 4.14 -11.44 13.11
C ALA A 212 4.96 -11.80 11.85
N ALA A 213 4.30 -12.12 10.74
CA ALA A 213 4.94 -12.39 9.46
C ALA A 213 5.72 -11.19 8.89
N THR A 214 5.43 -9.97 9.37
CA THR A 214 6.16 -8.76 8.93
C THR A 214 7.54 -8.64 9.54
N ARG A 215 7.76 -9.23 10.72
CA ARG A 215 8.94 -9.04 11.57
C ARG A 215 9.18 -7.58 11.98
N ASP A 216 8.20 -6.71 11.80
CA ASP A 216 8.26 -5.32 12.23
C ASP A 216 7.71 -5.20 13.66
N PRO A 217 8.55 -4.78 14.64
CA PRO A 217 8.14 -4.74 16.04
C PRO A 217 7.02 -3.72 16.30
N VAL A 218 6.90 -2.66 15.49
CA VAL A 218 5.82 -1.67 15.61
C VAL A 218 4.49 -2.28 15.16
N LEU A 219 4.48 -2.96 14.02
CA LEU A 219 3.28 -3.62 13.51
C LEU A 219 2.84 -4.77 14.43
N ILE A 220 3.79 -5.57 14.92
CA ILE A 220 3.51 -6.65 15.88
C ILE A 220 2.94 -6.06 17.18
N GLY A 221 3.54 -4.98 17.69
CA GLY A 221 3.09 -4.36 18.94
C GLY A 221 1.68 -3.75 18.86
N VAL A 222 1.33 -3.18 17.71
CA VAL A 222 0.04 -2.50 17.54
C VAL A 222 -1.06 -3.45 17.08
N PHE A 223 -0.78 -4.33 16.11
CA PHE A 223 -1.79 -5.21 15.52
C PHE A 223 -1.76 -6.64 16.09
N GLY A 224 -0.63 -7.10 16.67
CA GLY A 224 -0.51 -8.42 17.26
C GLY A 224 -1.23 -8.56 18.60
N ALA A 225 -1.35 -7.47 19.38
CA ALA A 225 -2.15 -7.41 20.60
C ALA A 225 -3.65 -7.15 20.33
N GLY A 226 -4.03 -6.95 19.09
CA GLY A 226 -5.30 -6.37 18.67
C GLY A 226 -6.51 -7.29 18.63
N ASN A 227 -6.45 -8.50 19.17
CA ASN A 227 -7.65 -9.24 19.52
C ASN A 227 -8.12 -8.98 20.97
N ALA A 228 -7.52 -7.96 21.63
CA ALA A 228 -7.77 -7.66 23.05
C ALA A 228 -8.44 -6.28 23.28
N PHE A 229 -8.97 -5.63 22.23
CA PHE A 229 -9.72 -4.37 22.39
C PHE A 229 -11.13 -4.48 21.84
#